data_ce47651bb6161b818eff587de7b6a7c8
#
_entry.id   ce47651bb6161b818eff587de7b6a7c8
#
_cell.length_a   1.000
_cell.length_b   1.000
_cell.length_c   1.000
_cell.angle_alpha   90.00
_cell.angle_beta   90.00
_cell.angle_gamma   90.00
#
_symmetry.space_group_name_H-M   'P 1'
#
loop_
_entity.id
_entity.type
_entity.pdbx_description
1 polymer ?
#
loop_
_entity_poly.entity_id
_entity_poly.type
_entity_poly.pdbx_seq_one_letter_code
_entity_poly.pdbx_strand_id
1 'polypeptide(L)'
;MTGVQTCALPISLAVSDLQTNSIVDGILDNSNNPTIQTFDNNTQLASTVGSIDALYWHWFDNYRLDLSAHYNLIYTDSFSEDNPILDTHAWDSTAQLKSRFSGPTTLTTKARPWRWQVYVNHTNFITQEKTALGYTGLFEIGTGLEWRFNVKPLDWFGWQYIGLNAGVITSRNVDGFNVGLTAR
;
A
#
# COMPACT_ATOMS: atom_id res chain seq x y z
N MET A 1 -22.36 11.02 -16.39
CA MET A 1 -21.72 9.83 -17.00
C MET A 1 -21.28 8.88 -15.90
N THR A 2 -21.62 7.64 -16.02
CA THR A 2 -21.27 6.57 -15.08
C THR A 2 -20.31 5.61 -15.77
N GLY A 3 -19.25 5.22 -15.13
CA GLY A 3 -18.33 4.23 -15.67
C GLY A 3 -17.98 3.18 -14.62
N VAL A 4 -17.90 1.93 -15.04
CA VAL A 4 -17.39 0.81 -14.27
C VAL A 4 -16.22 0.24 -15.05
N GLN A 5 -15.06 0.22 -14.42
CA GLN A 5 -13.88 -0.41 -14.99
C GLN A 5 -13.37 -1.46 -14.01
N THR A 6 -13.38 -2.70 -14.44
CA THR A 6 -12.64 -3.78 -13.78
C THR A 6 -11.32 -3.91 -14.50
N CYS A 7 -10.23 -3.63 -13.81
CA CYS A 7 -8.91 -3.78 -14.38
C CYS A 7 -8.42 -5.22 -14.34
N ALA A 8 -7.61 -5.57 -15.33
CA ALA A 8 -6.95 -6.85 -15.44
C ALA A 8 -6.07 -7.14 -14.21
N LEU A 9 -5.92 -8.42 -13.92
CA LEU A 9 -5.03 -8.97 -12.89
C LEU A 9 -3.57 -8.59 -13.19
N PRO A 10 -2.96 -7.60 -12.53
CA PRO A 10 -1.52 -7.48 -12.57
C PRO A 10 -0.93 -8.61 -11.70
N ILE A 11 -0.11 -9.45 -12.31
CA ILE A 11 0.71 -10.43 -11.62
C ILE A 11 2.13 -9.90 -11.62
N SER A 12 2.72 -9.72 -10.44
CA SER A 12 4.11 -9.32 -10.30
C SER A 12 4.91 -10.40 -9.57
N LEU A 13 6.16 -10.57 -9.99
CA LEU A 13 7.12 -11.44 -9.33
C LEU A 13 8.21 -10.57 -8.72
N ALA A 14 8.49 -10.75 -7.44
CA ALA A 14 9.57 -10.09 -6.74
C ALA A 14 10.52 -11.14 -6.15
N VAL A 15 11.82 -10.90 -6.28
CA VAL A 15 12.86 -11.68 -5.61
C VAL A 15 13.63 -10.73 -4.72
N SER A 16 13.76 -11.07 -3.44
CA SER A 16 14.51 -10.31 -2.47
C SER A 16 15.57 -11.18 -1.79
N ASP A 17 16.72 -10.60 -1.53
CA ASP A 17 17.79 -11.19 -0.75
C ASP A 17 17.82 -10.50 0.61
N LEU A 18 17.55 -11.26 1.67
CA LEU A 18 17.56 -10.76 3.05
C LEU A 18 18.81 -11.27 3.75
N GLN A 19 19.79 -10.40 3.92
CA GLN A 19 20.98 -10.67 4.72
C GLN A 19 20.80 -10.12 6.13
N THR A 20 20.76 -11.01 7.11
CA THR A 20 20.69 -10.62 8.52
C THR A 20 21.99 -11.01 9.20
N ASN A 21 22.84 -10.02 9.48
CA ASN A 21 24.01 -10.19 10.33
C ASN A 21 23.63 -9.82 11.76
N SER A 22 23.27 -10.79 12.58
CA SER A 22 23.06 -10.56 14.00
C SER A 22 24.28 -11.05 14.77
N ILE A 23 25.02 -10.12 15.35
CA ILE A 23 26.05 -10.42 16.34
C ILE A 23 25.32 -10.46 17.69
N VAL A 24 25.11 -11.64 18.24
CA VAL A 24 24.67 -11.78 19.63
C VAL A 24 25.93 -11.83 20.51
N ASP A 25 26.29 -10.68 21.04
CA ASP A 25 27.37 -10.56 22.00
C ASP A 25 26.82 -10.93 23.40
N GLY A 26 27.35 -12.01 23.98
CA GLY A 26 27.23 -12.26 25.41
C GLY A 26 26.14 -13.19 25.90
N ILE A 27 26.11 -14.44 25.46
CA ILE A 27 25.63 -15.53 26.31
C ILE A 27 26.87 -16.17 26.95
N LEU A 28 27.16 -15.79 28.19
CA LEU A 28 28.14 -16.49 29.02
C LEU A 28 27.52 -17.85 29.40
N ASP A 29 27.95 -18.89 28.74
CA ASP A 29 27.78 -20.23 29.27
C ASP A 29 28.61 -20.39 30.52
N ASN A 30 28.10 -21.17 31.50
CA ASN A 30 28.67 -21.40 32.82
C ASN A 30 30.07 -22.07 32.80
N SER A 31 30.66 -22.22 31.61
CA SER A 31 31.98 -22.84 31.36
C SER A 31 33.09 -21.88 30.93
N ASN A 32 32.95 -20.58 31.11
CA ASN A 32 33.93 -19.57 30.78
C ASN A 32 34.51 -19.58 29.37
N ASN A 33 33.77 -20.13 28.39
CA ASN A 33 34.12 -20.07 26.98
C ASN A 33 33.15 -19.14 26.23
N PRO A 34 33.64 -18.07 25.61
CA PRO A 34 32.76 -17.23 24.78
C PRO A 34 32.41 -18.01 23.50
N THR A 35 31.23 -18.59 23.46
CA THR A 35 30.70 -19.14 22.21
C THR A 35 30.07 -17.98 21.44
N ILE A 36 30.84 -17.39 20.55
CA ILE A 36 30.31 -16.43 19.57
C ILE A 36 29.55 -17.27 18.54
N GLN A 37 28.25 -17.33 18.65
CA GLN A 37 27.41 -17.83 17.58
C GLN A 37 27.14 -16.66 16.62
N THR A 38 27.87 -16.62 15.55
CA THR A 38 27.58 -15.74 14.43
C THR A 38 26.44 -16.38 13.65
N PHE A 39 25.24 -15.84 13.78
CA PHE A 39 24.13 -16.19 12.89
C PHE A 39 24.28 -15.38 11.60
N ASP A 40 25.06 -15.92 10.67
CA ASP A 40 25.10 -15.43 9.32
C ASP A 40 23.98 -16.14 8.53
N ASN A 41 22.81 -15.48 8.45
CA ASN A 41 21.65 -16.04 7.77
C ASN A 41 21.46 -15.27 6.46
N ASN A 42 21.78 -15.91 5.38
CA ASN A 42 21.44 -15.46 4.04
C ASN A 42 20.19 -16.20 3.58
N THR A 43 19.03 -15.54 3.62
CA THR A 43 17.76 -16.12 3.22
C THR A 43 17.29 -15.45 1.94
N GLN A 44 17.13 -16.22 0.89
CA GLN A 44 16.54 -15.75 -0.35
C GLN A 44 15.04 -16.00 -0.35
N LEU A 45 14.28 -14.95 -0.64
CA LEU A 45 12.82 -14.98 -0.67
C LEU A 45 12.33 -14.72 -2.09
N ALA A 46 11.41 -15.53 -2.55
CA ALA A 46 10.63 -15.27 -3.75
C ALA A 46 9.21 -14.93 -3.38
N SER A 47 8.69 -13.83 -3.89
CA SER A 47 7.31 -13.43 -3.66
C SER A 47 6.56 -13.29 -4.98
N THR A 48 5.39 -13.89 -5.03
CA THR A 48 4.44 -13.73 -6.15
C THR A 48 3.25 -12.95 -5.65
N VAL A 49 2.91 -11.87 -6.35
CA VAL A 49 1.79 -10.99 -6.00
C VAL A 49 0.73 -11.07 -7.10
N GLY A 50 -0.50 -11.37 -6.69
CA GLY A 50 -1.70 -11.23 -7.51
C GLY A 50 -2.60 -10.15 -6.95
N SER A 51 -3.15 -9.28 -7.79
CA SER A 51 -4.09 -8.26 -7.33
C SER A 51 -5.31 -8.14 -8.25
N ILE A 52 -6.43 -7.73 -7.66
CA ILE A 52 -7.68 -7.46 -8.36
C ILE A 52 -8.13 -6.06 -7.97
N ASP A 53 -8.42 -5.24 -8.98
CA ASP A 53 -8.92 -3.89 -8.82
C ASP A 53 -10.31 -3.75 -9.41
N ALA A 54 -11.21 -3.09 -8.68
CA ALA A 54 -12.50 -2.65 -9.16
C ALA A 54 -12.64 -1.15 -8.94
N LEU A 55 -13.01 -0.43 -9.98
CA LEU A 55 -13.18 1.01 -9.94
C LEU A 55 -14.56 1.37 -10.48
N TYR A 56 -15.30 2.16 -9.72
CA TYR A 56 -16.57 2.75 -10.11
C TYR A 56 -16.50 4.25 -9.97
N TRP A 57 -17.07 5.01 -10.93
CA TRP A 57 -17.21 6.45 -10.81
C TRP A 57 -18.55 6.94 -11.34
N HIS A 58 -19.02 8.00 -10.69
CA HIS A 58 -20.26 8.67 -11.08
C HIS A 58 -20.11 10.18 -10.97
N TRP A 59 -20.63 10.89 -11.99
CA TRP A 59 -20.69 12.34 -12.00
C TRP A 59 -22.07 12.82 -11.64
N PHE A 60 -22.15 13.71 -10.66
CA PHE A 60 -23.34 14.46 -10.26
C PHE A 60 -23.09 15.94 -10.66
N ASP A 61 -23.47 16.32 -11.86
CA ASP A 61 -23.14 17.63 -12.45
C ASP A 61 -21.62 17.88 -12.45
N ASN A 62 -21.15 18.76 -11.55
CA ASN A 62 -19.74 19.12 -11.38
C ASN A 62 -19.02 18.33 -10.27
N TYR A 63 -19.73 17.50 -9.53
CA TYR A 63 -19.18 16.66 -8.48
C TYR A 63 -18.91 15.26 -9.00
N ARG A 64 -17.92 14.59 -8.41
CA ARG A 64 -17.57 13.23 -8.80
C ARG A 64 -17.39 12.37 -7.56
N LEU A 65 -18.02 11.21 -7.58
CA LEU A 65 -17.80 10.12 -6.64
C LEU A 65 -16.95 9.05 -7.33
N ASP A 66 -15.86 8.66 -6.69
CA ASP A 66 -15.06 7.50 -7.07
C ASP A 66 -15.10 6.48 -5.94
N LEU A 67 -15.37 5.23 -6.28
CA LEU A 67 -15.28 4.09 -5.37
C LEU A 67 -14.27 3.12 -5.94
N SER A 68 -13.32 2.67 -5.13
CA SER A 68 -12.35 1.66 -5.55
C SER A 68 -12.26 0.56 -4.50
N ALA A 69 -12.18 -0.66 -4.98
CA ALA A 69 -11.87 -1.84 -4.19
C ALA A 69 -10.61 -2.49 -4.76
N HIS A 70 -9.67 -2.79 -3.90
CA HIS A 70 -8.41 -3.42 -4.25
C HIS A 70 -8.20 -4.63 -3.34
N TYR A 71 -7.82 -5.76 -3.91
CA TYR A 71 -7.48 -6.96 -3.19
C TYR A 71 -6.14 -7.48 -3.66
N ASN A 72 -5.23 -7.69 -2.71
CA ASN A 72 -3.91 -8.26 -2.93
C ASN A 72 -3.81 -9.63 -2.28
N LEU A 73 -3.19 -10.55 -2.98
CA LEU A 73 -2.74 -11.82 -2.47
C LEU A 73 -1.24 -11.95 -2.75
N ILE A 74 -0.45 -12.17 -1.72
CA ILE A 74 1.00 -12.30 -1.78
C ILE A 74 1.34 -13.69 -1.27
N TYR A 75 2.06 -14.44 -2.07
CA TYR A 75 2.70 -15.68 -1.65
C TYR A 75 4.19 -15.45 -1.56
N THR A 76 4.78 -15.74 -0.42
CA THR A 76 6.23 -15.63 -0.19
C THR A 76 6.75 -17.00 0.21
N ASP A 77 7.82 -17.40 -0.44
CA ASP A 77 8.51 -18.66 -0.25
C ASP A 77 10.01 -18.42 -0.06
N SER A 78 10.61 -19.10 0.92
CA SER A 78 12.05 -19.07 1.10
C SER A 78 12.66 -20.30 0.38
N PHE A 79 13.73 -20.06 -0.38
CA PHE A 79 14.43 -21.13 -1.10
C PHE A 79 15.91 -21.27 -0.72
N SER A 80 16.30 -20.77 0.46
CA SER A 80 17.63 -21.01 1.01
C SER A 80 17.65 -22.35 1.73
N GLU A 81 18.46 -23.29 1.25
CA GLU A 81 18.60 -24.62 1.83
C GLU A 81 19.49 -24.65 3.08
N ASP A 82 20.15 -23.55 3.45
CA ASP A 82 21.22 -23.57 4.46
C ASP A 82 20.68 -23.68 5.92
N ASN A 83 19.40 -23.36 6.15
CA ASN A 83 18.83 -23.50 7.49
C ASN A 83 17.32 -23.82 7.45
N PRO A 84 16.91 -25.07 7.71
CA PRO A 84 15.51 -25.49 7.68
C PRO A 84 14.62 -24.80 8.75
N ILE A 85 15.20 -24.12 9.73
CA ILE A 85 14.45 -23.35 10.73
C ILE A 85 13.90 -22.04 10.13
N LEU A 86 14.49 -21.58 9.01
CA LEU A 86 14.10 -20.35 8.30
C LEU A 86 13.21 -20.63 7.10
N ASP A 87 12.82 -21.89 6.89
CA ASP A 87 11.86 -22.23 5.85
C ASP A 87 10.52 -21.55 6.13
N THR A 88 10.20 -20.56 5.32
CA THR A 88 9.04 -19.70 5.51
C THR A 88 8.13 -19.79 4.29
N HIS A 89 6.94 -20.30 4.51
CA HIS A 89 5.85 -20.24 3.54
C HIS A 89 4.77 -19.32 4.11
N ALA A 90 4.57 -18.18 3.50
CA ALA A 90 3.59 -17.21 3.99
C ALA A 90 2.61 -16.80 2.88
N TRP A 91 1.34 -16.76 3.24
CA TRP A 91 0.28 -16.15 2.44
C TRP A 91 -0.20 -14.89 3.14
N ASP A 92 -0.03 -13.77 2.48
CA ASP A 92 -0.56 -12.50 2.96
C ASP A 92 -1.63 -11.98 2.02
N SER A 93 -2.71 -11.48 2.59
CA SER A 93 -3.75 -10.83 1.80
C SER A 93 -4.25 -9.55 2.46
N THR A 94 -4.50 -8.56 1.60
CA THR A 94 -5.05 -7.29 2.01
C THR A 94 -6.25 -6.91 1.14
N ALA A 95 -7.27 -6.36 1.76
CA ALA A 95 -8.41 -5.77 1.08
C ALA A 95 -8.49 -4.29 1.41
N GLN A 96 -8.63 -3.46 0.39
CA GLN A 96 -8.75 -2.02 0.55
C GLN A 96 -10.01 -1.53 -0.13
N LEU A 97 -10.77 -0.68 0.57
CA LEU A 97 -11.93 0.03 0.04
C LEU A 97 -11.69 1.53 0.20
N LYS A 98 -11.79 2.25 -0.90
CA LYS A 98 -11.62 3.71 -0.91
C LYS A 98 -12.84 4.37 -1.55
N SER A 99 -13.37 5.36 -0.88
CA SER A 99 -14.40 6.27 -1.39
C SER A 99 -13.82 7.68 -1.45
N ARG A 100 -13.97 8.35 -2.57
CA ARG A 100 -13.52 9.73 -2.77
C ARG A 100 -14.62 10.54 -3.41
N PHE A 101 -14.91 11.69 -2.83
CA PHE A 101 -15.84 12.66 -3.36
C PHE A 101 -15.09 13.96 -3.67
N SER A 102 -15.29 14.51 -4.85
CA SER A 102 -14.57 15.70 -5.32
C SER A 102 -15.50 16.69 -6.01
N GLY A 103 -15.20 17.96 -5.87
CA GLY A 103 -15.99 19.06 -6.44
C GLY A 103 -15.15 20.23 -6.90
N PRO A 104 -15.74 21.18 -7.66
CA PRO A 104 -15.04 22.37 -8.11
C PRO A 104 -14.70 23.30 -6.95
N THR A 105 -13.63 24.06 -7.10
CA THR A 105 -13.31 25.24 -6.27
C THR A 105 -13.53 26.51 -7.09
N THR A 106 -13.48 27.65 -6.44
CA THR A 106 -13.41 28.96 -7.11
C THR A 106 -12.00 29.29 -7.61
N LEU A 107 -11.00 28.50 -7.22
CA LEU A 107 -9.61 28.72 -7.59
C LEU A 107 -9.34 28.25 -9.01
N THR A 108 -8.65 29.08 -9.78
CA THR A 108 -8.21 28.77 -11.15
C THR A 108 -6.74 29.11 -11.33
N THR A 109 -6.00 28.22 -12.01
CA THR A 109 -4.63 28.47 -12.44
C THR A 109 -4.52 28.21 -13.93
N LYS A 110 -4.01 29.20 -14.70
CA LYS A 110 -3.92 29.12 -16.16
C LYS A 110 -5.27 28.78 -16.83
N ALA A 111 -6.36 29.42 -16.38
CA ALA A 111 -7.74 29.22 -16.81
C ALA A 111 -8.28 27.79 -16.55
N ARG A 112 -7.70 27.06 -15.61
CA ARG A 112 -8.12 25.71 -15.21
C ARG A 112 -8.53 25.68 -13.75
N PRO A 113 -9.71 25.09 -13.45
CA PRO A 113 -10.21 25.05 -12.08
C PRO A 113 -9.43 24.03 -11.25
N TRP A 114 -9.24 24.36 -9.98
CA TRP A 114 -8.88 23.44 -8.95
C TRP A 114 -10.12 22.69 -8.49
N ARG A 115 -9.91 21.48 -7.99
CA ARG A 115 -10.96 20.67 -7.36
C ARG A 115 -10.54 20.32 -5.95
N TRP A 116 -11.46 20.43 -5.03
CA TRP A 116 -11.28 19.84 -3.70
C TRP A 116 -11.66 18.36 -3.74
N GLN A 117 -11.11 17.57 -2.85
CA GLN A 117 -11.49 16.19 -2.63
C GLN A 117 -11.54 15.89 -1.13
N VAL A 118 -12.45 15.01 -0.75
CA VAL A 118 -12.45 14.31 0.53
C VAL A 118 -12.47 12.82 0.26
N TYR A 119 -11.82 12.05 1.10
CA TYR A 119 -11.78 10.61 0.91
C TYR A 119 -11.78 9.87 2.24
N VAL A 120 -12.26 8.65 2.17
CA VAL A 120 -12.21 7.65 3.21
C VAL A 120 -11.59 6.41 2.61
N ASN A 121 -10.65 5.81 3.33
CA ASN A 121 -9.98 4.60 2.94
C ASN A 121 -9.98 3.62 4.10
N HIS A 122 -10.31 2.37 3.84
CA HIS A 122 -10.24 1.29 4.81
C HIS A 122 -9.40 0.15 4.22
N THR A 123 -8.32 -0.19 4.92
CA THR A 123 -7.44 -1.31 4.57
C THR A 123 -7.59 -2.38 5.64
N ASN A 124 -7.89 -3.60 5.24
CA ASN A 124 -8.01 -4.76 6.11
C ASN A 124 -6.91 -5.77 5.77
N PHE A 125 -6.16 -6.19 6.79
CA PHE A 125 -5.13 -7.23 6.72
C PHE A 125 -5.77 -8.56 7.10
N ILE A 126 -5.93 -9.47 6.12
CA ILE A 126 -6.78 -10.67 6.28
C ILE A 126 -5.99 -11.83 6.87
N THR A 127 -4.78 -12.08 6.35
CA THR A 127 -3.97 -13.25 6.67
C THR A 127 -2.76 -12.96 7.53
N GLN A 128 -2.36 -11.70 7.65
CA GLN A 128 -1.21 -11.34 8.50
C GLN A 128 -1.49 -11.71 9.95
N GLU A 129 -0.47 -12.20 10.63
CA GLU A 129 -0.56 -12.52 12.05
C GLU A 129 -0.98 -11.27 12.83
N LYS A 130 -2.25 -11.22 13.19
CA LYS A 130 -2.87 -10.12 13.95
C LYS A 130 -2.10 -9.80 15.23
N THR A 131 -1.38 -10.79 15.75
CA THR A 131 -0.55 -10.69 16.95
C THR A 131 0.72 -9.89 16.70
N ALA A 132 1.34 -10.04 15.52
CA ALA A 132 2.60 -9.34 15.18
C ALA A 132 2.38 -7.86 14.89
N LEU A 133 1.30 -7.51 14.17
CA LEU A 133 0.99 -6.13 13.84
C LEU A 133 0.26 -5.38 14.95
N GLY A 134 -0.44 -6.09 15.85
CA GLY A 134 -1.26 -5.48 16.90
C GLY A 134 -2.56 -4.83 16.39
N TYR A 135 -2.84 -4.88 15.09
CA TYR A 135 -4.07 -4.37 14.48
C TYR A 135 -4.46 -5.19 13.23
N THR A 136 -5.75 -5.17 12.90
CA THR A 136 -6.30 -5.94 11.77
C THR A 136 -6.63 -5.08 10.55
N GLY A 137 -6.66 -3.78 10.73
CA GLY A 137 -7.00 -2.84 9.66
C GLY A 137 -6.67 -1.41 10.02
N LEU A 138 -6.61 -0.58 9.00
CA LEU A 138 -6.36 0.86 9.08
C LEU A 138 -7.55 1.59 8.47
N PHE A 139 -8.01 2.61 9.16
CA PHE A 139 -9.00 3.54 8.67
C PHE A 139 -8.35 4.90 8.45
N GLU A 140 -8.59 5.49 7.31
CA GLU A 140 -8.03 6.77 6.92
C GLU A 140 -9.14 7.69 6.44
N ILE A 141 -9.13 8.91 6.89
CA ILE A 141 -9.95 10.01 6.37
C ILE A 141 -9.05 11.17 5.98
N GLY A 142 -9.28 11.75 4.83
CA GLY A 142 -8.44 12.84 4.36
C GLY A 142 -9.12 13.77 3.39
N THR A 143 -8.40 14.81 3.06
CA THR A 143 -8.81 15.84 2.12
C THR A 143 -7.65 16.22 1.21
N GLY A 144 -7.95 16.88 0.11
CA GLY A 144 -6.92 17.34 -0.82
C GLY A 144 -7.43 18.34 -1.84
N LEU A 145 -6.49 18.81 -2.63
CA LEU A 145 -6.73 19.69 -3.76
C LEU A 145 -6.09 19.08 -5.00
N GLU A 146 -6.82 19.08 -6.09
CA GLU A 146 -6.38 18.59 -7.38
C GLU A 146 -6.43 19.72 -8.40
N TRP A 147 -5.45 19.75 -9.28
CA TRP A 147 -5.41 20.64 -10.42
C TRP A 147 -5.44 19.85 -11.72
N ARG A 148 -6.32 20.23 -12.63
CA ARG A 148 -6.39 19.63 -13.95
C ARG A 148 -5.27 20.19 -14.83
N PHE A 149 -4.39 19.33 -15.31
CA PHE A 149 -3.44 19.67 -16.34
C PHE A 149 -3.83 19.00 -17.67
N ASN A 150 -3.43 19.59 -18.78
CA ASN A 150 -3.67 19.01 -20.11
C ASN A 150 -2.33 19.06 -20.85
N VAL A 151 -1.54 18.03 -20.62
CA VAL A 151 -0.26 17.84 -21.27
C VAL A 151 -0.39 16.60 -22.13
N LYS A 152 -0.52 16.80 -23.45
CA LYS A 152 -0.79 15.72 -24.41
C LYS A 152 -0.01 14.40 -24.18
N PRO A 153 1.30 14.41 -23.85
CA PRO A 153 2.00 13.17 -23.57
C PRO A 153 1.50 12.41 -22.33
N LEU A 154 0.96 13.13 -21.34
CA LEU A 154 0.48 12.54 -20.09
C LEU A 154 -0.98 12.05 -20.20
N ASP A 155 -1.76 12.60 -21.13
CA ASP A 155 -3.10 12.10 -21.45
C ASP A 155 -3.04 10.65 -21.96
N TRP A 156 -1.95 10.25 -22.62
CA TRP A 156 -1.75 8.89 -23.08
C TRP A 156 -1.63 7.88 -21.91
N PHE A 157 -1.06 8.34 -20.78
CA PHE A 157 -1.02 7.55 -19.53
C PHE A 157 -2.30 7.67 -18.71
N GLY A 158 -3.32 8.39 -19.20
CA GLY A 158 -4.56 8.65 -18.49
C GLY A 158 -4.46 9.66 -17.36
N TRP A 159 -3.34 10.36 -17.25
CA TRP A 159 -3.12 11.36 -16.19
C TRP A 159 -3.66 12.72 -16.60
N GLN A 160 -4.72 13.14 -15.97
CA GLN A 160 -5.38 14.42 -16.23
C GLN A 160 -5.36 15.36 -15.02
N TYR A 161 -5.08 14.84 -13.83
CA TYR A 161 -5.09 15.59 -12.59
C TYR A 161 -3.83 15.26 -11.77
N ILE A 162 -3.28 16.29 -11.16
CA ILE A 162 -2.26 16.17 -10.13
C ILE A 162 -2.77 16.87 -8.87
N GLY A 163 -2.53 16.31 -7.72
CA GLY A 163 -3.04 16.87 -6.48
C GLY A 163 -2.18 16.55 -5.28
N LEU A 164 -2.45 17.29 -4.22
CA LEU A 164 -1.93 17.08 -2.88
C LEU A 164 -3.08 16.61 -1.99
N ASN A 165 -2.81 15.64 -1.16
CA ASN A 165 -3.75 15.17 -0.14
C ASN A 165 -3.06 15.05 1.21
N ALA A 166 -3.86 15.18 2.25
CA ALA A 166 -3.46 14.92 3.62
C ALA A 166 -4.58 14.17 4.33
N GLY A 167 -4.23 13.25 5.20
CA GLY A 167 -5.20 12.44 5.91
C GLY A 167 -4.70 12.03 7.30
N VAL A 168 -5.65 11.60 8.11
CA VAL A 168 -5.42 11.01 9.42
C VAL A 168 -5.71 9.52 9.30
N ILE A 169 -4.80 8.72 9.81
CA ILE A 169 -4.89 7.26 9.85
C ILE A 169 -5.13 6.87 11.30
N THR A 170 -6.09 5.99 11.52
CA THR A 170 -6.38 5.45 12.85
C THR A 170 -6.63 3.94 12.78
N SER A 171 -6.23 3.25 13.83
CA SER A 171 -6.50 1.86 14.10
C SER A 171 -6.54 1.62 15.60
N ARG A 172 -6.73 0.40 16.04
CA ARG A 172 -6.84 0.07 17.47
C ARG A 172 -5.63 0.55 18.30
N ASN A 173 -4.42 0.45 17.75
CA ASN A 173 -3.16 0.76 18.47
C ASN A 173 -2.22 1.68 17.65
N VAL A 174 -2.72 2.25 16.56
CA VAL A 174 -1.91 3.07 15.65
C VAL A 174 -2.71 4.28 15.24
N ASP A 175 -2.14 5.46 15.49
CA ASP A 175 -2.62 6.72 14.97
C ASP A 175 -1.49 7.40 14.20
N GLY A 176 -1.84 8.05 13.11
CA GLY A 176 -0.85 8.69 12.25
C GLY A 176 -1.48 9.70 11.29
N PHE A 177 -0.63 10.30 10.51
CA PHE A 177 -1.04 11.16 9.41
C PHE A 177 -0.28 10.78 8.15
N ASN A 178 -0.88 11.05 7.01
CA ASN A 178 -0.20 10.97 5.73
C ASN A 178 -0.28 12.30 4.98
N VAL A 179 0.69 12.53 4.12
CA VAL A 179 0.67 13.56 3.10
C VAL A 179 1.15 12.92 1.82
N GLY A 180 0.43 13.09 0.74
CA GLY A 180 0.72 12.41 -0.50
C GLY A 180 0.42 13.23 -1.75
N LEU A 181 1.01 12.78 -2.85
CA LEU A 181 0.69 13.23 -4.20
C LEU A 181 -0.31 12.26 -4.82
N THR A 182 -1.29 12.79 -5.52
CA THR A 182 -2.21 12.01 -6.36
C THR A 182 -2.05 12.41 -7.81
N ALA A 183 -2.07 11.42 -8.69
CA ALA A 183 -2.20 11.58 -10.13
C ALA A 183 -3.32 10.67 -10.65
N ARG A 184 -4.14 11.16 -11.56
CA ARG A 184 -5.21 10.38 -12.20
C ARG A 184 -5.63 10.92 -13.56
#